data_52557bd79aae2dde3607910eefd49edc
#
_entry.id   52557bd79aae2dde3607910eefd49edc
#
_cell.length_a   1.000
_cell.length_b   1.000
_cell.length_c   1.000
_cell.angle_alpha   90.00
_cell.angle_beta   90.00
_cell.angle_gamma   90.00
#
_symmetry.space_group_name_H-M   'P 1'
#
loop_
_entity.id
_entity.type
_entity.pdbx_description
1 polymer ?
#
loop_
_entity_poly.entity_id
_entity_poly.type
_entity_poly.pdbx_seq_one_letter_code
_entity_poly.pdbx_strand_id
1 'polypeptide(L)'
;TEDASASADSATSDSSGDSSTDAVVMPVKGSTAGDRLSVMTPGWHEDSTGKWYQNPDGTYYINGFAEIDGTTYSFDENGYMQTGWVEKGVKDYYFNEDGSYDPSKKRPMIALTFDDGPGEYTETLLDTVEKYNIHVTFFMLGQNVEGRESTVQRMLKLGCEIGNHTWDHPSQTLPNMDLDSVIQEFQKTDDALVKACGQAATVCRAPYGAITEEQMTAVGKPFFMWSTDSLDWKLMDADADYNEIMNDSGLGDGSIILMHDIH
;
A
#
# COMPACT_ATOMS: atom_id res chain seq x y z
N THR A 1 25.99 29.57 48.16
CA THR A 1 26.93 29.81 47.06
C THR A 1 26.60 28.88 45.91
N GLU A 2 26.21 29.55 44.80
CA GLU A 2 26.17 29.15 43.37
C GLU A 2 25.02 28.26 42.94
N ASP A 3 24.16 28.85 42.43
CA ASP A 3 23.34 29.11 41.26
C ASP A 3 23.74 28.31 40.05
N ALA A 4 22.83 27.52 39.49
CA ALA A 4 22.80 27.11 38.09
C ALA A 4 21.37 26.93 37.63
N SER A 5 20.85 27.97 37.00
CA SER A 5 19.60 27.98 36.22
C SER A 5 19.77 27.10 34.98
N ALA A 6 18.89 26.17 34.78
CA ALA A 6 18.67 25.51 33.48
C ALA A 6 17.38 26.00 32.86
N SER A 7 17.52 26.78 31.82
CA SER A 7 16.44 27.26 30.97
C SER A 7 15.83 26.09 30.18
N ALA A 8 14.51 25.97 30.30
CA ALA A 8 13.69 25.09 29.45
C ALA A 8 13.60 25.73 28.06
N ASP A 9 14.12 25.03 27.06
CA ASP A 9 13.96 25.37 25.65
C ASP A 9 12.66 24.73 25.14
N SER A 10 11.74 25.56 24.76
CA SER A 10 10.44 25.18 24.18
C SER A 10 10.68 24.75 22.72
N ALA A 11 10.62 23.48 22.46
CA ALA A 11 10.55 22.97 21.08
C ALA A 11 9.21 23.34 20.46
N THR A 12 9.21 24.34 19.62
CA THR A 12 8.13 24.62 18.67
C THR A 12 8.13 23.52 17.62
N SER A 13 7.04 22.79 17.54
CA SER A 13 6.77 21.86 16.44
C SER A 13 6.54 22.66 15.16
N ASP A 14 7.55 22.80 14.34
CA ASP A 14 7.42 23.25 12.96
C ASP A 14 6.78 22.13 12.15
N SER A 15 5.51 22.30 11.82
CA SER A 15 4.85 21.55 10.77
C SER A 15 5.36 22.07 9.42
N SER A 16 6.52 21.62 8.99
CA SER A 16 6.99 21.83 7.63
C SER A 16 6.12 21.02 6.69
N GLY A 17 5.20 21.71 5.97
CA GLY A 17 4.52 21.15 4.82
C GLY A 17 5.58 20.65 3.83
N ASP A 18 5.48 19.37 3.51
CA ASP A 18 6.30 18.73 2.48
C ASP A 18 5.89 19.28 1.10
N SER A 19 6.53 20.38 0.72
CA SER A 19 6.57 20.84 -0.66
C SER A 19 7.79 20.25 -1.35
N SER A 20 7.88 18.93 -1.42
CA SER A 20 8.90 18.30 -2.25
C SER A 20 8.50 18.43 -3.71
N THR A 21 9.03 19.43 -4.36
CA THR A 21 9.15 19.45 -5.81
C THR A 21 10.16 18.38 -6.21
N ASP A 22 9.71 17.15 -6.38
CA ASP A 22 10.50 16.09 -6.99
C ASP A 22 10.63 16.32 -8.50
N ALA A 23 11.22 17.44 -8.88
CA ALA A 23 11.58 17.70 -10.25
C ALA A 23 13.02 17.23 -10.47
N VAL A 24 13.19 16.01 -10.94
CA VAL A 24 14.49 15.56 -11.44
C VAL A 24 14.33 15.21 -12.91
N VAL A 25 14.73 16.12 -13.75
CA VAL A 25 14.79 15.87 -15.18
C VAL A 25 16.20 16.06 -15.68
N MET A 26 16.68 15.00 -16.28
CA MET A 26 18.00 15.00 -16.93
C MET A 26 17.82 15.15 -18.43
N PRO A 27 18.15 16.30 -19.03
CA PRO A 27 18.24 16.39 -20.46
C PRO A 27 19.39 15.52 -20.97
N VAL A 28 19.15 14.75 -22.03
CA VAL A 28 20.17 13.88 -22.63
C VAL A 28 20.66 14.50 -23.92
N LYS A 29 21.96 14.79 -23.97
CA LYS A 29 22.64 15.22 -25.22
C LYS A 29 22.85 14.03 -26.14
N GLY A 30 22.41 14.17 -27.39
CA GLY A 30 22.84 13.30 -28.47
C GLY A 30 22.29 11.91 -28.40
N SER A 31 21.02 11.76 -28.09
CA SER A 31 20.37 10.48 -28.13
C SER A 31 20.33 9.92 -29.56
N THR A 32 20.52 8.63 -29.66
CA THR A 32 20.35 7.82 -30.87
C THR A 32 18.89 7.52 -31.20
N ALA A 33 17.94 8.23 -30.63
CA ALA A 33 16.54 8.06 -30.90
C ALA A 33 16.18 8.64 -32.27
N GLY A 34 16.55 7.94 -33.31
CA GLY A 34 16.11 8.15 -34.68
C GLY A 34 16.34 9.56 -35.28
N ASP A 35 15.65 9.83 -36.37
CA ASP A 35 15.72 11.07 -37.14
C ASP A 35 15.15 12.32 -36.45
N ARG A 36 14.76 12.23 -35.17
CA ARG A 36 14.20 13.35 -34.39
C ARG A 36 15.13 14.56 -34.30
N LEU A 37 16.43 14.34 -34.45
CA LEU A 37 17.44 15.39 -34.26
C LEU A 37 17.81 16.12 -35.54
N SER A 38 17.37 15.69 -36.71
CA SER A 38 17.93 16.19 -37.95
C SER A 38 17.41 17.56 -38.41
N VAL A 39 16.28 18.07 -37.89
CA VAL A 39 15.67 19.35 -38.35
C VAL A 39 14.78 20.02 -37.29
N MET A 40 15.05 19.88 -35.97
CA MET A 40 14.08 20.29 -34.97
C MET A 40 14.35 21.71 -34.47
N THR A 41 13.33 22.55 -34.56
CA THR A 41 13.26 23.80 -33.81
C THR A 41 12.92 23.51 -32.35
N PRO A 42 13.42 24.30 -31.37
CA PRO A 42 12.98 24.14 -29.98
C PRO A 42 11.46 24.21 -29.82
N GLY A 43 10.92 23.40 -28.92
CA GLY A 43 9.50 23.36 -28.64
C GLY A 43 8.88 21.95 -28.70
N TRP A 44 7.57 21.91 -28.69
CA TRP A 44 6.79 20.69 -28.78
C TRP A 44 6.75 20.13 -30.21
N HIS A 45 6.89 18.83 -30.30
CA HIS A 45 6.80 18.03 -31.51
C HIS A 45 5.88 16.84 -31.31
N GLU A 46 5.38 16.27 -32.41
CA GLU A 46 4.50 15.11 -32.39
C GLU A 46 4.78 14.22 -33.62
N ASP A 47 4.75 12.92 -33.43
CA ASP A 47 4.79 11.93 -34.51
C ASP A 47 3.73 10.83 -34.26
N SER A 48 3.79 9.75 -35.02
CA SER A 48 2.85 8.63 -34.87
C SER A 48 2.94 7.88 -33.54
N THR A 49 4.00 8.10 -32.75
CA THR A 49 4.23 7.44 -31.44
C THR A 49 3.74 8.33 -30.31
N GLY A 50 3.93 9.66 -30.40
CA GLY A 50 3.53 10.58 -29.34
C GLY A 50 4.16 11.95 -29.44
N LYS A 51 4.06 12.72 -28.35
CA LYS A 51 4.61 14.07 -28.23
C LYS A 51 5.93 14.05 -27.47
N TRP A 52 6.86 14.94 -27.85
CA TRP A 52 8.11 15.18 -27.13
C TRP A 52 8.49 16.66 -27.15
N TYR A 53 9.45 17.07 -26.32
CA TYR A 53 9.90 18.45 -26.24
C TYR A 53 11.39 18.58 -26.58
N GLN A 54 11.71 19.42 -27.55
CA GLN A 54 13.08 19.76 -27.96
C GLN A 54 13.55 21.01 -27.24
N ASN A 55 14.64 20.90 -26.48
CA ASN A 55 15.29 22.04 -25.85
C ASN A 55 16.05 22.91 -26.86
N PRO A 56 16.32 24.21 -26.54
CA PRO A 56 17.09 25.09 -27.41
C PRO A 56 18.51 24.62 -27.71
N ASP A 57 19.12 23.80 -26.88
CA ASP A 57 20.46 23.24 -27.04
C ASP A 57 20.48 21.93 -27.84
N GLY A 58 19.35 21.51 -28.36
CA GLY A 58 19.20 20.28 -29.14
C GLY A 58 19.01 19.01 -28.27
N THR A 59 18.93 19.13 -26.93
CA THR A 59 18.59 18.02 -26.07
C THR A 59 17.06 17.81 -25.97
N TYR A 60 16.63 16.68 -25.47
CA TYR A 60 15.23 16.43 -25.14
C TYR A 60 15.11 15.60 -23.84
N TYR A 61 13.95 15.67 -23.21
CA TYR A 61 13.72 15.02 -21.92
C TYR A 61 13.43 13.53 -22.09
N ILE A 62 13.99 12.70 -21.19
CA ILE A 62 13.74 11.26 -21.12
C ILE A 62 13.63 10.81 -19.65
N ASN A 63 12.85 9.76 -19.44
CA ASN A 63 12.82 8.96 -18.22
C ASN A 63 12.63 9.76 -16.92
N GLY A 64 11.77 10.78 -16.95
CA GLY A 64 11.52 11.61 -15.76
C GLY A 64 10.59 12.78 -16.01
N PHE A 65 10.59 13.71 -15.06
CA PHE A 65 9.74 14.89 -15.08
C PHE A 65 10.50 16.12 -15.59
N ALA A 66 9.81 17.02 -16.30
CA ALA A 66 10.33 18.29 -16.72
C ALA A 66 9.32 19.41 -16.49
N GLU A 67 9.81 20.56 -16.03
CA GLU A 67 9.04 21.78 -16.03
C GLU A 67 9.28 22.54 -17.34
N ILE A 68 8.19 22.78 -18.07
CA ILE A 68 8.19 23.52 -19.35
C ILE A 68 7.12 24.60 -19.23
N ASP A 69 7.53 25.85 -19.34
CA ASP A 69 6.65 27.03 -19.22
C ASP A 69 5.81 27.04 -17.93
N GLY A 70 6.40 26.59 -16.80
CA GLY A 70 5.75 26.53 -15.49
C GLY A 70 4.78 25.35 -15.29
N THR A 71 4.75 24.39 -16.23
CA THR A 71 3.94 23.17 -16.16
C THR A 71 4.85 21.94 -16.12
N THR A 72 4.58 21.02 -15.21
CA THR A 72 5.34 19.76 -15.09
C THR A 72 4.76 18.70 -16.02
N TYR A 73 5.63 18.04 -16.76
CA TYR A 73 5.34 16.93 -17.67
C TYR A 73 6.18 15.70 -17.31
N SER A 74 5.73 14.52 -17.72
CA SER A 74 6.48 13.26 -17.61
C SER A 74 6.89 12.75 -18.99
N PHE A 75 8.12 12.22 -19.08
CA PHE A 75 8.65 11.63 -20.32
C PHE A 75 9.13 10.19 -20.06
N ASP A 76 8.83 9.31 -21.00
CA ASP A 76 9.28 7.92 -20.96
C ASP A 76 10.78 7.77 -21.30
N GLU A 77 11.27 6.55 -21.31
CA GLU A 77 12.67 6.22 -21.65
C GLU A 77 13.05 6.60 -23.10
N ASN A 78 12.07 6.72 -23.99
CA ASN A 78 12.24 7.10 -25.39
C ASN A 78 12.03 8.61 -25.62
N GLY A 79 11.67 9.36 -24.58
CA GLY A 79 11.44 10.79 -24.60
C GLY A 79 10.06 11.21 -25.06
N TYR A 80 9.08 10.32 -25.05
CA TYR A 80 7.70 10.69 -25.31
C TYR A 80 6.99 11.13 -24.02
N MET A 81 6.17 12.18 -24.16
CA MET A 81 5.33 12.68 -23.08
C MET A 81 4.33 11.59 -22.64
N GLN A 82 4.25 11.37 -21.33
CA GLN A 82 3.34 10.42 -20.71
C GLN A 82 2.06 11.12 -20.23
N THR A 83 0.93 10.41 -20.28
CA THR A 83 -0.37 10.82 -19.74
C THR A 83 -0.94 9.72 -18.85
N GLY A 84 -1.94 10.04 -18.03
CA GLY A 84 -2.50 9.11 -17.05
C GLY A 84 -1.59 8.92 -15.85
N TRP A 85 -1.65 7.75 -15.23
CA TRP A 85 -0.85 7.41 -14.06
C TRP A 85 0.58 7.02 -14.43
N VAL A 86 1.55 7.68 -13.79
CA VAL A 86 2.99 7.41 -13.94
C VAL A 86 3.57 7.09 -12.56
N GLU A 87 4.14 5.90 -12.41
CA GLU A 87 4.79 5.45 -11.19
C GLU A 87 6.26 5.87 -11.17
N LYS A 88 6.71 6.47 -10.05
CA LYS A 88 8.12 6.79 -9.80
C LYS A 88 8.48 6.43 -8.36
N GLY A 89 9.21 5.34 -8.20
CA GLY A 89 9.50 4.78 -6.88
C GLY A 89 8.23 4.28 -6.21
N VAL A 90 7.92 4.84 -5.04
CA VAL A 90 6.72 4.49 -4.26
C VAL A 90 5.57 5.49 -4.42
N LYS A 91 5.70 6.43 -5.36
CA LYS A 91 4.69 7.49 -5.59
C LYS A 91 4.08 7.37 -6.97
N ASP A 92 2.78 7.66 -7.03
CA ASP A 92 1.99 7.78 -8.25
C ASP A 92 1.73 9.25 -8.57
N TYR A 93 1.88 9.59 -9.84
CA TYR A 93 1.64 10.94 -10.38
C TYR A 93 0.63 10.85 -11.51
N TYR A 94 -0.32 11.77 -11.57
CA TYR A 94 -1.31 11.80 -12.64
C TYR A 94 -1.05 12.95 -13.61
N PHE A 95 -1.00 12.64 -14.89
CA PHE A 95 -0.85 13.60 -15.97
C PHE A 95 -2.10 13.62 -16.84
N ASN A 96 -2.67 14.81 -17.03
CA ASN A 96 -3.85 15.02 -17.86
C ASN A 96 -3.59 14.59 -19.32
N GLU A 97 -4.63 14.58 -20.15
CA GLU A 97 -4.49 14.26 -21.59
C GLU A 97 -3.57 15.22 -22.35
N ASP A 98 -3.44 16.45 -21.89
CA ASP A 98 -2.49 17.43 -22.43
C ASP A 98 -1.05 17.24 -21.91
N GLY A 99 -0.84 16.28 -21.01
CA GLY A 99 0.44 15.95 -20.39
C GLY A 99 0.75 16.75 -19.12
N SER A 100 -0.09 17.69 -18.71
CA SER A 100 0.13 18.50 -17.51
C SER A 100 -0.06 17.65 -16.23
N TYR A 101 0.85 17.82 -15.27
CA TYR A 101 0.73 17.18 -13.94
C TYR A 101 -0.48 17.73 -13.18
N ASP A 102 -1.30 16.83 -12.63
CA ASP A 102 -2.43 17.17 -11.77
C ASP A 102 -2.20 16.64 -10.34
N PRO A 103 -1.71 17.46 -9.41
CA PRO A 103 -1.46 17.04 -8.03
C PRO A 103 -2.73 16.76 -7.22
N SER A 104 -3.91 17.14 -7.72
CA SER A 104 -5.19 16.88 -7.06
C SER A 104 -5.64 15.44 -7.21
N LYS A 105 -5.14 14.71 -8.20
CA LYS A 105 -5.46 13.31 -8.44
C LYS A 105 -4.71 12.42 -7.46
N LYS A 106 -5.44 11.52 -6.84
CA LYS A 106 -4.90 10.41 -6.04
C LYS A 106 -5.34 9.12 -6.70
N ARG A 107 -4.39 8.16 -6.81
CA ARG A 107 -4.74 6.82 -7.31
C ARG A 107 -5.67 6.16 -6.29
N PRO A 108 -6.85 5.70 -6.67
CA PRO A 108 -7.69 4.93 -5.77
C PRO A 108 -6.93 3.71 -5.27
N MET A 109 -6.99 3.46 -3.97
CA MET A 109 -6.36 2.31 -3.33
C MET A 109 -7.41 1.47 -2.63
N ILE A 110 -7.22 0.15 -2.65
CA ILE A 110 -7.97 -0.82 -1.86
C ILE A 110 -6.99 -1.64 -1.04
N ALA A 111 -7.42 -2.12 0.13
CA ALA A 111 -6.68 -3.07 0.93
C ALA A 111 -7.25 -4.48 0.74
N LEU A 112 -6.43 -5.39 0.22
CA LEU A 112 -6.76 -6.81 0.20
C LEU A 112 -6.33 -7.41 1.54
N THR A 113 -7.26 -8.05 2.24
CA THR A 113 -7.02 -8.60 3.57
C THR A 113 -7.50 -10.03 3.66
N PHE A 114 -6.72 -10.88 4.34
CA PHE A 114 -6.96 -12.31 4.47
C PHE A 114 -6.99 -12.71 5.93
N ASP A 115 -8.07 -13.34 6.36
CA ASP A 115 -8.29 -13.77 7.73
C ASP A 115 -8.05 -15.29 7.90
N ASP A 116 -7.89 -15.73 9.14
CA ASP A 116 -7.84 -17.11 9.62
C ASP A 116 -6.56 -17.91 9.31
N GLY A 117 -5.68 -17.38 8.46
CA GLY A 117 -4.42 -18.06 8.12
C GLY A 117 -3.38 -18.08 9.27
N PRO A 118 -2.16 -18.54 8.99
CA PRO A 118 -1.74 -19.19 7.76
C PRO A 118 -2.39 -20.57 7.57
N GLY A 119 -2.87 -20.86 6.35
CA GLY A 119 -3.53 -22.09 5.96
C GLY A 119 -2.81 -22.89 4.90
N GLU A 120 -3.50 -23.84 4.29
CA GLU A 120 -2.99 -24.68 3.22
C GLU A 120 -2.71 -23.88 1.94
N TYR A 121 -3.52 -22.85 1.68
CA TYR A 121 -3.46 -22.06 0.45
C TYR A 121 -2.58 -20.82 0.54
N THR A 122 -2.12 -20.46 1.75
CA THR A 122 -1.35 -19.23 2.00
C THR A 122 -0.10 -19.13 1.12
N GLU A 123 0.66 -20.22 0.93
CA GLU A 123 1.87 -20.19 0.09
C GLU A 123 1.54 -19.91 -1.39
N THR A 124 0.45 -20.48 -1.91
CA THR A 124 -0.03 -20.22 -3.28
C THR A 124 -0.48 -18.75 -3.44
N LEU A 125 -1.13 -18.21 -2.41
CA LEU A 125 -1.49 -16.80 -2.38
C LEU A 125 -0.23 -15.91 -2.37
N LEU A 126 0.79 -16.26 -1.58
CA LEU A 126 2.07 -15.52 -1.55
C LEU A 126 2.81 -15.56 -2.89
N ASP A 127 2.70 -16.64 -3.68
CA ASP A 127 3.21 -16.68 -5.06
C ASP A 127 2.51 -15.62 -5.94
N THR A 128 1.22 -15.43 -5.73
CA THR A 128 0.43 -14.42 -6.44
C THR A 128 0.80 -13.00 -6.00
N VAL A 129 0.94 -12.77 -4.69
CA VAL A 129 1.41 -11.50 -4.11
C VAL A 129 2.78 -11.11 -4.69
N GLU A 130 3.72 -12.05 -4.72
CA GLU A 130 5.06 -11.84 -5.28
C GLU A 130 5.02 -11.58 -6.79
N LYS A 131 4.25 -12.37 -7.55
CA LYS A 131 4.10 -12.23 -9.00
C LYS A 131 3.60 -10.84 -9.41
N TYR A 132 2.63 -10.30 -8.68
CA TYR A 132 2.04 -9.00 -8.99
C TYR A 132 2.69 -7.84 -8.23
N ASN A 133 3.70 -8.12 -7.38
CA ASN A 133 4.39 -7.15 -6.55
C ASN A 133 3.41 -6.24 -5.78
N ILE A 134 2.43 -6.88 -5.14
CA ILE A 134 1.42 -6.20 -4.31
C ILE A 134 1.71 -6.46 -2.84
N HIS A 135 1.12 -5.61 -1.98
CA HIS A 135 1.17 -5.77 -0.53
C HIS A 135 -0.24 -6.00 -0.02
N VAL A 136 -0.40 -6.96 0.88
CA VAL A 136 -1.69 -7.33 1.46
C VAL A 136 -1.55 -7.45 2.98
N THR A 137 -2.66 -7.56 3.70
CA THR A 137 -2.67 -7.77 5.14
C THR A 137 -3.18 -9.17 5.47
N PHE A 138 -2.45 -9.89 6.31
CA PHE A 138 -2.88 -11.18 6.85
C PHE A 138 -3.26 -11.03 8.33
N PHE A 139 -4.52 -11.24 8.66
CA PHE A 139 -4.99 -11.31 10.05
C PHE A 139 -4.98 -12.79 10.49
N MET A 140 -3.91 -13.19 11.17
CA MET A 140 -3.63 -14.59 11.45
C MET A 140 -4.19 -15.05 12.78
N LEU A 141 -4.64 -16.30 12.83
CA LEU A 141 -4.89 -17.02 14.07
C LEU A 141 -3.57 -17.51 14.68
N GLY A 142 -3.33 -17.19 15.94
CA GLY A 142 -2.07 -17.52 16.59
C GLY A 142 -1.77 -19.04 16.61
N GLN A 143 -2.79 -19.88 16.79
CA GLN A 143 -2.65 -21.33 16.74
C GLN A 143 -2.16 -21.88 15.39
N ASN A 144 -2.40 -21.14 14.29
CA ASN A 144 -2.01 -21.54 12.94
C ASN A 144 -0.58 -21.14 12.59
N VAL A 145 0.05 -20.29 13.39
CA VAL A 145 1.43 -19.81 13.19
C VAL A 145 2.46 -20.90 13.48
N GLU A 146 2.22 -21.74 14.51
CA GLU A 146 3.14 -22.81 14.88
C GLU A 146 3.24 -23.85 13.76
N GLY A 147 4.49 -24.13 13.35
CA GLY A 147 4.81 -25.02 12.23
C GLY A 147 4.71 -24.33 10.83
N ARG A 148 4.37 -23.04 10.79
CA ARG A 148 4.33 -22.22 9.56
C ARG A 148 5.15 -20.94 9.67
N GLU A 149 6.19 -20.97 10.51
CA GLU A 149 7.05 -19.81 10.77
C GLU A 149 7.71 -19.27 9.49
N SER A 150 8.11 -20.18 8.56
CA SER A 150 8.68 -19.78 7.27
C SER A 150 7.70 -19.02 6.39
N THR A 151 6.42 -19.37 6.43
CA THR A 151 5.34 -18.67 5.70
C THR A 151 5.16 -17.26 6.24
N VAL A 152 5.11 -17.09 7.57
CA VAL A 152 5.02 -15.77 8.20
C VAL A 152 6.25 -14.90 7.88
N GLN A 153 7.46 -15.49 7.89
CA GLN A 153 8.68 -14.80 7.48
C GLN A 153 8.65 -14.39 6.00
N ARG A 154 8.06 -15.22 5.12
CA ARG A 154 7.87 -14.90 3.71
C ARG A 154 6.90 -13.73 3.52
N MET A 155 5.78 -13.68 4.27
CA MET A 155 4.86 -12.54 4.28
C MET A 155 5.59 -11.22 4.53
N LEU A 156 6.42 -11.19 5.60
CA LEU A 156 7.22 -10.00 5.93
C LEU A 156 8.22 -9.64 4.83
N LYS A 157 8.91 -10.65 4.28
CA LYS A 157 9.89 -10.42 3.20
C LYS A 157 9.24 -9.82 1.95
N LEU A 158 7.99 -10.16 1.68
CA LEU A 158 7.20 -9.62 0.58
C LEU A 158 6.55 -8.26 0.93
N GLY A 159 6.81 -7.71 2.14
CA GLY A 159 6.27 -6.42 2.56
C GLY A 159 4.79 -6.46 2.96
N CYS A 160 4.23 -7.64 3.22
CA CYS A 160 2.87 -7.76 3.71
C CYS A 160 2.74 -7.29 5.17
N GLU A 161 1.56 -6.77 5.51
CA GLU A 161 1.22 -6.39 6.88
C GLU A 161 0.85 -7.63 7.70
N ILE A 162 1.34 -7.71 8.93
CA ILE A 162 1.08 -8.79 9.87
C ILE A 162 0.03 -8.35 10.88
N GLY A 163 -1.14 -8.95 10.81
CA GLY A 163 -2.28 -8.70 11.67
C GLY A 163 -2.58 -9.86 12.62
N ASN A 164 -3.29 -9.54 13.69
CA ASN A 164 -3.70 -10.47 14.74
C ASN A 164 -5.22 -10.68 14.70
N HIS A 165 -5.65 -11.95 14.60
CA HIS A 165 -7.05 -12.36 14.53
C HIS A 165 -7.48 -13.24 15.71
N THR A 166 -6.91 -13.03 16.91
CA THR A 166 -7.03 -13.87 18.11
C THR A 166 -6.23 -15.17 18.01
N TRP A 167 -6.25 -15.96 19.08
CA TRP A 167 -5.53 -17.23 19.14
C TRP A 167 -6.22 -18.33 18.33
N ASP A 168 -7.51 -18.55 18.55
CA ASP A 168 -8.24 -19.70 18.00
C ASP A 168 -9.64 -19.39 17.44
N HIS A 169 -9.93 -18.10 17.16
CA HIS A 169 -11.22 -17.64 16.63
C HIS A 169 -12.39 -18.09 17.54
N PRO A 170 -12.49 -17.57 18.78
CA PRO A 170 -13.45 -18.08 19.75
C PRO A 170 -14.89 -18.11 19.20
N SER A 171 -15.57 -19.24 19.37
CA SER A 171 -16.98 -19.39 18.98
C SER A 171 -17.92 -18.48 19.77
N GLN A 172 -17.53 -18.16 21.03
CA GLN A 172 -18.14 -17.08 21.78
C GLN A 172 -17.54 -15.76 21.33
N THR A 173 -18.37 -14.85 20.81
CA THR A 173 -17.89 -13.56 20.35
C THR A 173 -17.24 -12.76 21.48
N LEU A 174 -16.18 -12.02 21.16
CA LEU A 174 -15.38 -11.28 22.14
C LEU A 174 -16.21 -10.40 23.11
N PRO A 175 -17.29 -9.70 22.66
CA PRO A 175 -18.15 -8.94 23.59
C PRO A 175 -18.79 -9.74 24.70
N ASN A 176 -18.88 -11.07 24.57
CA ASN A 176 -19.44 -11.96 25.58
C ASN A 176 -18.37 -12.64 26.46
N MET A 177 -17.09 -12.36 26.21
CA MET A 177 -15.95 -12.85 26.99
C MET A 177 -15.56 -11.82 28.07
N ASP A 178 -14.96 -12.29 29.15
CA ASP A 178 -14.34 -11.40 30.12
C ASP A 178 -13.09 -10.72 29.51
N LEU A 179 -12.78 -9.52 30.02
CA LEU A 179 -11.72 -8.67 29.45
C LEU A 179 -10.35 -9.34 29.47
N ASP A 180 -10.03 -10.05 30.57
CA ASP A 180 -8.73 -10.72 30.70
C ASP A 180 -8.57 -11.84 29.65
N SER A 181 -9.64 -12.60 29.40
CA SER A 181 -9.66 -13.64 28.37
C SER A 181 -9.46 -13.04 26.97
N VAL A 182 -10.11 -11.90 26.66
CA VAL A 182 -9.91 -11.20 25.38
C VAL A 182 -8.45 -10.74 25.22
N ILE A 183 -7.88 -10.12 26.25
CA ILE A 183 -6.47 -9.69 26.21
C ILE A 183 -5.54 -10.89 25.97
N GLN A 184 -5.82 -12.04 26.60
CA GLN A 184 -5.03 -13.26 26.42
C GLN A 184 -5.09 -13.83 25.00
N GLU A 185 -6.24 -13.75 24.33
CA GLU A 185 -6.40 -14.17 22.94
C GLU A 185 -5.43 -13.41 22.00
N PHE A 186 -5.38 -12.09 22.14
CA PHE A 186 -4.48 -11.27 21.32
C PHE A 186 -3.02 -11.42 21.76
N GLN A 187 -2.73 -11.51 23.07
CA GLN A 187 -1.37 -11.64 23.57
C GLN A 187 -0.71 -12.95 23.13
N LYS A 188 -1.42 -14.07 23.24
CA LYS A 188 -0.89 -15.38 22.78
C LYS A 188 -0.53 -15.37 21.31
N THR A 189 -1.34 -14.73 20.49
CA THR A 189 -1.08 -14.59 19.05
C THR A 189 0.16 -13.73 18.79
N ASP A 190 0.29 -12.61 19.49
CA ASP A 190 1.49 -11.78 19.38
C ASP A 190 2.73 -12.53 19.82
N ASP A 191 2.68 -13.31 20.90
CA ASP A 191 3.81 -14.11 21.37
C ASP A 191 4.21 -15.17 20.32
N ALA A 192 3.23 -15.81 19.66
CA ALA A 192 3.49 -16.75 18.57
C ALA A 192 4.14 -16.05 17.36
N LEU A 193 3.67 -14.87 16.98
CA LEU A 193 4.24 -14.06 15.89
C LEU A 193 5.66 -13.59 16.20
N VAL A 194 5.92 -13.12 17.42
CA VAL A 194 7.28 -12.75 17.87
C VAL A 194 8.21 -13.96 17.79
N LYS A 195 7.77 -15.13 18.23
CA LYS A 195 8.55 -16.38 18.13
C LYS A 195 8.83 -16.76 16.66
N ALA A 196 7.84 -16.59 15.77
CA ALA A 196 7.94 -17.00 14.37
C ALA A 196 8.79 -16.04 13.53
N CYS A 197 8.64 -14.74 13.69
CA CYS A 197 9.21 -13.74 12.78
C CYS A 197 9.90 -12.54 13.48
N GLY A 198 9.95 -12.52 14.82
CA GLY A 198 10.66 -11.50 15.59
C GLY A 198 9.87 -10.23 15.87
N GLN A 199 8.61 -10.14 15.45
CA GLN A 199 7.73 -8.98 15.72
C GLN A 199 6.31 -9.42 16.05
N ALA A 200 5.62 -8.63 16.89
CA ALA A 200 4.19 -8.75 17.12
C ALA A 200 3.39 -8.15 15.95
N ALA A 201 2.11 -8.47 15.88
CA ALA A 201 1.20 -7.83 14.94
C ALA A 201 1.11 -6.32 15.22
N THR A 202 0.99 -5.53 14.16
CA THR A 202 0.86 -4.07 14.22
C THR A 202 -0.62 -3.64 14.22
N VAL A 203 -1.50 -4.49 13.68
CA VAL A 203 -2.94 -4.27 13.53
C VAL A 203 -3.72 -5.49 14.01
N CYS A 204 -4.99 -5.30 14.34
CA CYS A 204 -5.88 -6.38 14.77
C CYS A 204 -7.18 -6.36 13.98
N ARG A 205 -7.81 -7.54 13.87
CA ARG A 205 -9.20 -7.69 13.45
C ARG A 205 -9.91 -8.64 14.41
N ALA A 206 -11.09 -8.26 14.86
CA ALA A 206 -11.89 -9.10 15.73
C ALA A 206 -12.63 -10.18 14.93
N PRO A 207 -12.66 -11.42 15.36
CA PRO A 207 -13.54 -12.45 14.83
C PRO A 207 -14.97 -11.94 14.68
N TYR A 208 -15.61 -12.24 13.56
CA TYR A 208 -16.99 -11.79 13.23
C TYR A 208 -17.17 -10.27 13.20
N GLY A 209 -16.09 -9.47 13.23
CA GLY A 209 -16.14 -8.02 13.40
C GLY A 209 -16.67 -7.57 14.77
N ALA A 210 -16.73 -8.46 15.75
CA ALA A 210 -17.42 -8.23 17.03
C ALA A 210 -16.41 -7.98 18.16
N ILE A 211 -16.31 -6.73 18.62
CA ILE A 211 -15.47 -6.29 19.75
C ILE A 211 -16.04 -5.01 20.35
N THR A 212 -15.90 -4.82 21.66
CA THR A 212 -16.30 -3.58 22.33
C THR A 212 -15.16 -2.55 22.32
N GLU A 213 -15.51 -1.26 22.46
CA GLU A 213 -14.54 -0.16 22.55
C GLU A 213 -13.60 -0.32 23.77
N GLU A 214 -14.14 -0.83 24.91
CA GLU A 214 -13.36 -1.15 26.10
C GLU A 214 -12.30 -2.23 25.80
N GLN A 215 -12.70 -3.30 25.11
CA GLN A 215 -11.79 -4.39 24.71
C GLN A 215 -10.73 -3.92 23.73
N MET A 216 -11.09 -3.12 22.71
CA MET A 216 -10.11 -2.53 21.77
C MET A 216 -9.09 -1.67 22.52
N THR A 217 -9.55 -0.85 23.47
CA THR A 217 -8.69 -0.01 24.29
C THR A 217 -7.72 -0.83 25.13
N ALA A 218 -8.21 -1.93 25.73
CA ALA A 218 -7.41 -2.80 26.58
C ALA A 218 -6.35 -3.59 25.79
N VAL A 219 -6.66 -4.03 24.57
CA VAL A 219 -5.68 -4.65 23.66
C VAL A 219 -4.63 -3.64 23.19
N GLY A 220 -5.00 -2.35 23.06
CA GLY A 220 -4.07 -1.26 22.82
C GLY A 220 -3.46 -1.21 21.42
N LYS A 221 -4.12 -1.82 20.43
CA LYS A 221 -3.72 -1.82 19.02
C LYS A 221 -4.85 -1.30 18.12
N PRO A 222 -4.54 -0.81 16.90
CA PRO A 222 -5.56 -0.44 15.93
C PRO A 222 -6.35 -1.67 15.46
N PHE A 223 -7.68 -1.53 15.38
CA PHE A 223 -8.56 -2.53 14.83
C PHE A 223 -9.11 -2.09 13.48
N PHE A 224 -9.05 -2.99 12.50
CA PHE A 224 -9.58 -2.77 11.15
C PHE A 224 -10.61 -3.83 10.82
N MET A 225 -11.82 -3.39 10.49
CA MET A 225 -12.88 -4.21 9.93
C MET A 225 -12.79 -4.16 8.40
N TRP A 226 -13.84 -4.49 7.70
CA TRP A 226 -13.95 -4.46 6.24
C TRP A 226 -15.11 -3.59 5.78
N SER A 227 -15.03 -3.12 4.56
CA SER A 227 -16.13 -2.42 3.89
C SER A 227 -16.79 -3.29 2.82
N THR A 228 -16.08 -4.29 2.31
CA THR A 228 -16.53 -5.22 1.27
C THR A 228 -16.21 -6.64 1.68
N ASP A 229 -17.21 -7.52 1.68
CA ASP A 229 -17.09 -8.95 2.03
C ASP A 229 -17.13 -9.77 0.73
N SER A 230 -16.11 -10.57 0.48
CA SER A 230 -16.09 -11.48 -0.69
C SER A 230 -17.10 -12.61 -0.59
N LEU A 231 -17.52 -12.95 0.61
CA LEU A 231 -18.31 -14.13 0.95
C LEU A 231 -17.64 -15.47 0.57
N ASP A 232 -16.32 -15.51 0.41
CA ASP A 232 -15.55 -16.70 0.07
C ASP A 232 -15.78 -17.84 1.06
N TRP A 233 -15.90 -17.51 2.36
CA TRP A 233 -16.25 -18.46 3.44
C TRP A 233 -17.61 -19.16 3.25
N LYS A 234 -18.45 -18.65 2.37
CA LYS A 234 -19.82 -19.13 2.13
C LYS A 234 -20.01 -19.69 0.73
N LEU A 235 -19.46 -19.02 -0.27
CA LEU A 235 -19.71 -19.34 -1.69
C LEU A 235 -18.78 -20.45 -2.18
N MET A 236 -17.53 -20.49 -1.73
CA MET A 236 -16.50 -21.46 -2.10
C MET A 236 -16.33 -21.57 -3.63
N ASP A 237 -16.45 -20.46 -4.34
CA ASP A 237 -16.36 -20.37 -5.79
C ASP A 237 -15.70 -19.04 -6.18
N ALA A 238 -14.52 -19.09 -6.75
CA ALA A 238 -13.70 -17.93 -7.04
C ALA A 238 -14.35 -16.91 -7.99
N ASP A 239 -15.16 -17.36 -8.95
CA ASP A 239 -15.89 -16.46 -9.86
C ASP A 239 -17.03 -15.76 -9.13
N ALA A 240 -17.72 -16.46 -8.23
CA ALA A 240 -18.77 -15.87 -7.39
C ALA A 240 -18.18 -14.86 -6.40
N ASP A 241 -17.09 -15.19 -5.72
CA ASP A 241 -16.38 -14.32 -4.76
C ASP A 241 -15.89 -13.04 -5.45
N TYR A 242 -15.29 -13.17 -6.64
CA TYR A 242 -14.90 -12.02 -7.46
C TYR A 242 -16.11 -11.14 -7.82
N ASN A 243 -17.22 -11.74 -8.21
CA ASN A 243 -18.44 -11.00 -8.57
C ASN A 243 -19.06 -10.28 -7.37
N GLU A 244 -19.02 -10.87 -6.16
CA GLU A 244 -19.47 -10.21 -4.93
C GLU A 244 -18.66 -8.93 -4.68
N ILE A 245 -17.34 -9.01 -4.78
CA ILE A 245 -16.46 -7.85 -4.61
C ILE A 245 -16.76 -6.80 -5.69
N MET A 246 -16.77 -7.19 -6.97
CA MET A 246 -16.86 -6.25 -8.09
C MET A 246 -18.23 -5.61 -8.26
N ASN A 247 -19.29 -6.23 -7.76
CA ASN A 247 -20.65 -5.69 -7.78
C ASN A 247 -21.02 -4.94 -6.50
N ASP A 248 -20.13 -4.90 -5.49
CA ASP A 248 -20.37 -4.10 -4.29
C ASP A 248 -20.39 -2.61 -4.65
N SER A 249 -21.54 -1.97 -4.45
CA SER A 249 -21.72 -0.54 -4.75
C SER A 249 -20.86 0.38 -3.85
N GLY A 250 -20.32 -0.15 -2.76
CA GLY A 250 -19.41 0.54 -1.85
C GLY A 250 -17.93 0.42 -2.22
N LEU A 251 -17.60 -0.43 -3.21
CA LEU A 251 -16.22 -0.63 -3.63
C LEU A 251 -15.63 0.65 -4.23
N GLY A 252 -14.52 1.11 -3.67
CA GLY A 252 -13.87 2.34 -4.13
C GLY A 252 -12.59 2.66 -3.36
N ASP A 253 -12.16 3.90 -3.45
CA ASP A 253 -10.97 4.38 -2.74
C ASP A 253 -11.11 4.21 -1.22
N GLY A 254 -10.14 3.53 -0.61
CA GLY A 254 -10.12 3.23 0.82
C GLY A 254 -10.89 1.96 1.22
N SER A 255 -11.45 1.21 0.28
CA SER A 255 -12.12 -0.06 0.60
C SER A 255 -11.16 -1.08 1.19
N ILE A 256 -11.62 -1.78 2.22
CA ILE A 256 -10.95 -2.92 2.85
C ILE A 256 -11.77 -4.17 2.52
N ILE A 257 -11.16 -5.10 1.81
CA ILE A 257 -11.82 -6.31 1.32
C ILE A 257 -11.50 -7.48 2.24
N LEU A 258 -12.54 -8.12 2.77
CA LEU A 258 -12.44 -9.35 3.56
C LEU A 258 -12.37 -10.55 2.63
N MET A 259 -11.35 -11.36 2.83
CA MET A 259 -11.14 -12.68 2.23
C MET A 259 -10.48 -13.60 3.27
N HIS A 260 -10.34 -14.87 2.93
CA HIS A 260 -9.67 -15.87 3.77
C HIS A 260 -8.62 -16.63 2.94
N ASP A 261 -7.53 -17.06 3.57
CA ASP A 261 -6.46 -17.85 2.92
C ASP A 261 -6.43 -19.32 3.37
N ILE A 262 -7.58 -19.79 3.83
CA ILE A 262 -7.80 -21.18 4.31
C ILE A 262 -8.78 -21.98 3.46
N HIS A 263 -9.39 -21.37 2.42
CA HIS A 263 -10.39 -22.01 1.55
C HIS A 263 -9.88 -22.21 0.14
#